data_b9fec0de53205075752e5ea01e3a2ec3
#
_entry.id   b9fec0de53205075752e5ea01e3a2ec3
#
_cell.length_a   1.000
_cell.length_b   1.000
_cell.length_c   1.000
_cell.angle_alpha   90.00
_cell.angle_beta   90.00
_cell.angle_gamma   90.00
#
_symmetry.space_group_name_H-M   'P 1'
#
loop_
_entity.id
_entity.type
_entity.pdbx_description
1 polymer ?
#
loop_
_entity_poly.entity_id
_entity_poly.type
_entity_poly.pdbx_seq_one_letter_code
_entity_poly.pdbx_strand_id
1 'polypeptide(L)'
;MKRLFLTLICAVAAVAVSAQSFSDYFANKTLRIDYIFAGNAENQIVALDELATIDGWAGRRVNLDKIPVRGNGELKLIDSKSGKTIYRTSFSSLFQEWLVTEEASQTTKSFE
;
A
#
# COMPACT_ATOMS: atom_id res chain seq x y z
N MET A 1 28.93 41.33 41.38
CA MET A 1 28.76 40.85 39.98
C MET A 1 27.70 39.78 39.93
N LYS A 2 26.56 40.12 39.44
CA LYS A 2 25.50 39.12 39.23
C LYS A 2 25.73 38.46 37.88
N ARG A 3 26.12 37.20 37.89
CA ARG A 3 26.15 36.39 36.66
C ARG A 3 24.74 35.96 36.35
N LEU A 4 24.16 36.54 35.31
CA LEU A 4 22.92 36.02 34.72
C LEU A 4 23.25 34.71 34.00
N PHE A 5 22.85 33.59 34.61
CA PHE A 5 22.77 32.33 33.89
C PHE A 5 21.51 32.37 33.03
N LEU A 6 21.67 32.69 31.77
CA LEU A 6 20.61 32.50 30.79
C LEU A 6 20.54 31.01 30.50
N THR A 7 19.67 30.31 31.22
CA THR A 7 19.37 28.94 30.92
C THR A 7 18.47 28.95 29.68
N LEU A 8 19.08 28.75 28.52
CA LEU A 8 18.36 28.53 27.28
C LEU A 8 17.69 27.17 27.41
N ILE A 9 16.43 27.16 27.86
CA ILE A 9 15.59 25.98 27.78
C ILE A 9 15.23 25.83 26.30
N CYS A 10 15.99 25.02 25.57
CA CYS A 10 15.53 24.46 24.31
C CYS A 10 14.37 23.56 24.62
N ALA A 11 13.16 24.09 24.56
CA ALA A 11 11.97 23.29 24.46
C ALA A 11 12.03 22.60 23.09
N VAL A 12 12.61 21.41 23.07
CA VAL A 12 12.43 20.48 21.96
C VAL A 12 10.96 20.09 22.03
N ALA A 13 10.15 20.79 21.27
CA ALA A 13 8.80 20.32 20.97
C ALA A 13 8.97 19.00 20.20
N ALA A 14 8.97 17.89 20.92
CA ALA A 14 8.82 16.60 20.32
C ALA A 14 7.44 16.60 19.69
N VAL A 15 7.37 16.88 18.39
CA VAL A 15 6.18 16.61 17.62
C VAL A 15 6.05 15.08 17.66
N ALA A 16 5.20 14.60 18.55
CA ALA A 16 4.81 13.21 18.55
C ALA A 16 4.09 12.96 17.22
N VAL A 17 4.82 12.45 16.23
CA VAL A 17 4.21 11.92 15.03
C VAL A 17 3.45 10.68 15.50
N SER A 18 2.16 10.87 15.76
CA SER A 18 1.26 9.78 16.09
C SER A 18 1.28 8.80 14.94
N ALA A 19 1.85 7.62 15.17
CA ALA A 19 1.78 6.54 14.20
C ALA A 19 0.30 6.18 13.98
N GLN A 20 -0.11 6.04 12.70
CA GLN A 20 -1.44 5.62 12.33
C GLN A 20 -1.76 4.28 12.99
N SER A 21 -2.85 4.24 13.76
CA SER A 21 -3.35 3.01 14.34
C SER A 21 -4.27 2.29 13.36
N PHE A 22 -4.27 0.95 13.40
CA PHE A 22 -5.16 0.13 12.57
C PHE A 22 -6.63 0.53 12.75
N SER A 23 -7.07 0.74 13.98
CA SER A 23 -8.46 1.10 14.31
C SER A 23 -8.88 2.49 13.84
N ASP A 24 -7.95 3.37 13.47
CA ASP A 24 -8.27 4.70 12.98
C ASP A 24 -9.01 4.66 11.63
N TYR A 25 -8.71 3.66 10.80
CA TYR A 25 -9.26 3.54 9.45
C TYR A 25 -9.88 2.19 9.12
N PHE A 26 -9.59 1.15 9.91
CA PHE A 26 -9.97 -0.22 9.57
C PHE A 26 -10.80 -0.89 10.66
N ALA A 27 -11.76 -1.70 10.22
CA ALA A 27 -12.46 -2.67 11.07
C ALA A 27 -11.73 -4.02 11.02
N ASN A 28 -12.12 -4.95 11.89
CA ASN A 28 -11.59 -6.33 11.85
C ASN A 28 -12.25 -7.12 10.71
N LYS A 29 -11.93 -6.75 9.49
CA LYS A 29 -12.43 -7.34 8.25
C LYS A 29 -11.32 -7.40 7.20
N THR A 30 -11.47 -8.31 6.26
CA THR A 30 -10.60 -8.42 5.09
C THR A 30 -11.29 -7.79 3.89
N LEU A 31 -10.62 -6.92 3.19
CA LEU A 31 -11.02 -6.49 1.86
C LEU A 31 -10.32 -7.39 0.83
N ARG A 32 -11.11 -8.18 0.09
CA ARG A 32 -10.63 -8.92 -1.06
C ARG A 32 -10.81 -8.07 -2.31
N ILE A 33 -9.76 -7.94 -3.07
CA ILE A 33 -9.75 -7.16 -4.31
C ILE A 33 -9.31 -8.08 -5.43
N ASP A 34 -10.21 -8.37 -6.34
CA ASP A 34 -9.95 -9.23 -7.48
C ASP A 34 -9.66 -8.37 -8.71
N TYR A 35 -8.55 -8.65 -9.39
CA TYR A 35 -8.09 -7.93 -10.57
C TYR A 35 -8.05 -8.82 -11.78
N ILE A 36 -8.20 -8.19 -12.93
CA ILE A 36 -7.85 -8.78 -14.21
C ILE A 36 -6.64 -8.04 -14.75
N PHE A 37 -5.57 -8.77 -15.02
CA PHE A 37 -4.42 -8.29 -15.77
C PHE A 37 -4.54 -8.80 -17.20
N ALA A 38 -4.52 -7.93 -18.17
CA ALA A 38 -4.66 -8.32 -19.58
C ALA A 38 -3.73 -7.54 -20.47
N GLY A 39 -3.37 -8.13 -21.59
CA GLY A 39 -2.56 -7.48 -22.62
C GLY A 39 -1.51 -8.37 -23.24
N ASN A 40 -0.46 -7.73 -23.67
CA ASN A 40 0.70 -8.33 -24.33
C ASN A 40 1.96 -7.51 -24.01
N ALA A 41 3.09 -7.85 -24.63
CA ALA A 41 4.36 -7.17 -24.37
C ALA A 41 4.32 -5.65 -24.64
N GLU A 42 3.44 -5.17 -25.52
CA GLU A 42 3.36 -3.76 -25.90
C GLU A 42 2.34 -2.96 -25.09
N ASN A 43 1.18 -3.57 -24.78
CA ASN A 43 0.06 -2.91 -24.10
C ASN A 43 -0.48 -3.76 -22.97
N GLN A 44 -0.56 -3.18 -21.78
CA GLN A 44 -1.11 -3.84 -20.61
C GLN A 44 -2.21 -2.99 -20.01
N ILE A 45 -3.20 -3.67 -19.44
CA ILE A 45 -4.26 -3.08 -18.61
C ILE A 45 -4.42 -3.85 -17.32
N VAL A 46 -4.83 -3.14 -16.28
CA VAL A 46 -5.28 -3.71 -15.02
C VAL A 46 -6.70 -3.23 -14.79
N ALA A 47 -7.62 -4.15 -14.62
CA ALA A 47 -9.01 -3.84 -14.35
C ALA A 47 -9.44 -4.42 -13.01
N LEU A 48 -10.27 -3.68 -12.29
CA LEU A 48 -10.94 -4.20 -11.11
C LEU A 48 -12.07 -5.12 -11.56
N ASP A 49 -12.08 -6.35 -11.04
CA ASP A 49 -13.15 -7.32 -11.28
C ASP A 49 -14.18 -7.28 -10.15
N GLU A 50 -13.77 -7.59 -8.93
CA GLU A 50 -14.68 -7.67 -7.80
C GLU A 50 -14.04 -7.14 -6.51
N LEU A 51 -14.87 -6.56 -5.67
CA LEU A 51 -14.56 -6.23 -4.28
C LEU A 51 -15.47 -7.03 -3.36
N ALA A 52 -14.89 -7.68 -2.36
CA ALA A 52 -15.64 -8.40 -1.35
C ALA A 52 -15.05 -8.18 0.04
N THR A 53 -15.90 -8.24 1.05
CA THR A 53 -15.46 -8.21 2.45
C THR A 53 -15.66 -9.55 3.10
N ILE A 54 -14.68 -9.94 3.92
CA ILE A 54 -14.68 -11.18 4.70
C ILE A 54 -14.47 -10.80 6.15
N ASP A 55 -15.16 -11.44 7.07
CA ASP A 55 -14.99 -11.19 8.49
C ASP A 55 -13.59 -11.63 8.96
N GLY A 56 -13.00 -10.80 9.79
CA GLY A 56 -11.68 -11.04 10.35
C GLY A 56 -10.52 -10.55 9.48
N TRP A 57 -9.45 -10.13 10.14
CA TRP A 57 -8.22 -9.70 9.51
C TRP A 57 -7.03 -10.39 10.18
N ALA A 58 -6.33 -11.22 9.42
CA ALA A 58 -5.14 -11.95 9.85
C ALA A 58 -3.82 -11.29 9.41
N GLY A 59 -3.90 -10.19 8.69
CA GLY A 59 -2.73 -9.45 8.20
C GLY A 59 -2.08 -8.56 9.26
N ARG A 60 -1.11 -7.77 8.84
CA ARG A 60 -0.43 -6.83 9.71
C ARG A 60 -1.34 -5.71 10.19
N ARG A 61 -1.07 -5.23 11.40
CA ARG A 61 -1.82 -4.13 12.04
C ARG A 61 -0.94 -2.92 12.36
N VAL A 62 0.35 -3.00 12.04
CA VAL A 62 1.35 -1.95 12.24
C VAL A 62 2.09 -1.67 10.95
N ASN A 63 2.69 -0.48 10.83
CA ASN A 63 3.41 -0.05 9.63
C ASN A 63 2.57 -0.23 8.35
N LEU A 64 1.29 0.12 8.42
CA LEU A 64 0.31 -0.12 7.38
C LEU A 64 0.62 0.62 6.07
N ASP A 65 1.21 1.80 6.17
CA ASP A 65 1.59 2.67 5.06
C ASP A 65 2.97 2.35 4.45
N LYS A 66 3.60 1.26 4.89
CA LYS A 66 4.92 0.83 4.42
C LYS A 66 4.84 -0.51 3.70
N ILE A 67 5.64 -0.64 2.64
CA ILE A 67 5.75 -1.90 1.90
C ILE A 67 6.73 -2.81 2.65
N PRO A 68 6.28 -3.98 3.13
CA PRO A 68 7.15 -4.90 3.88
C PRO A 68 8.15 -5.63 2.98
N VAL A 69 7.71 -6.06 1.81
CA VAL A 69 8.54 -6.73 0.79
C VAL A 69 8.13 -6.21 -0.57
N ARG A 70 9.09 -5.81 -1.38
CA ARG A 70 8.83 -5.25 -2.70
C ARG A 70 8.68 -6.34 -3.75
N GLY A 71 7.54 -6.36 -4.42
CA GLY A 71 7.25 -7.17 -5.61
C GLY A 71 7.22 -6.33 -6.89
N ASN A 72 6.61 -6.86 -7.94
CA ASN A 72 6.46 -6.18 -9.22
C ASN A 72 5.18 -5.34 -9.36
N GLY A 73 4.29 -5.40 -8.39
CA GLY A 73 3.09 -4.58 -8.30
C GLY A 73 2.93 -3.95 -6.91
N GLU A 74 2.19 -2.88 -6.82
CA GLU A 74 1.90 -2.18 -5.58
C GLU A 74 0.41 -1.86 -5.48
N LEU A 75 -0.13 -2.03 -4.27
CA LEU A 75 -1.47 -1.61 -3.91
C LEU A 75 -1.40 -0.53 -2.84
N LYS A 76 -2.16 0.53 -3.02
CA LYS A 76 -2.39 1.59 -2.03
C LYS A 76 -3.87 1.72 -1.74
N LEU A 77 -4.19 1.90 -0.46
CA LEU A 77 -5.48 2.42 -0.04
C LEU A 77 -5.29 3.86 0.44
N ILE A 78 -6.11 4.75 -0.08
CA ILE A 78 -6.06 6.18 0.21
C ILE A 78 -7.39 6.57 0.85
N ASP A 79 -7.32 7.22 2.01
CA ASP A 79 -8.52 7.78 2.64
C ASP A 79 -9.09 8.91 1.77
N SER A 80 -10.32 8.77 1.34
CA SER A 80 -10.96 9.70 0.40
C SER A 80 -11.17 11.10 0.99
N LYS A 81 -11.25 11.23 2.31
CA LYS A 81 -11.46 12.50 2.99
C LYS A 81 -10.17 13.29 3.16
N SER A 82 -9.10 12.62 3.61
CA SER A 82 -7.82 13.27 3.92
C SER A 82 -6.79 13.21 2.79
N GLY A 83 -6.97 12.30 1.83
CA GLY A 83 -5.97 11.99 0.81
C GLY A 83 -4.76 11.24 1.35
N LYS A 84 -4.81 10.78 2.61
CA LYS A 84 -3.71 10.08 3.25
C LYS A 84 -3.66 8.63 2.81
N THR A 85 -2.46 8.12 2.52
CA THR A 85 -2.24 6.69 2.30
C THR A 85 -2.35 5.95 3.63
N ILE A 86 -3.34 5.06 3.74
CA ILE A 86 -3.65 4.34 4.98
C ILE A 86 -3.18 2.89 4.96
N TYR A 87 -2.91 2.34 3.77
CA TYR A 87 -2.37 1.00 3.62
C TYR A 87 -1.55 0.90 2.34
N ARG A 88 -0.42 0.20 2.42
CA ARG A 88 0.39 -0.14 1.26
C ARG A 88 0.84 -1.59 1.36
N THR A 89 0.78 -2.28 0.25
CA THR A 89 1.37 -3.60 0.12
C THR A 89 1.90 -3.79 -1.29
N SER A 90 2.74 -4.78 -1.45
CA SER A 90 3.30 -5.15 -2.75
C SER A 90 2.97 -6.62 -3.03
N PHE A 91 2.91 -6.94 -4.28
CA PHE A 91 2.65 -8.29 -4.77
C PHE A 91 3.48 -8.58 -6.02
N SER A 92 3.53 -9.84 -6.39
CA SER A 92 4.10 -10.27 -7.66
C SER A 92 3.04 -11.06 -8.43
N SER A 93 2.87 -10.75 -9.71
CA SER A 93 1.90 -11.41 -10.57
C SER A 93 2.57 -12.31 -11.61
N LEU A 94 1.94 -13.41 -11.92
CA LEU A 94 2.34 -14.29 -13.03
C LEU A 94 2.22 -13.58 -14.38
N PHE A 95 1.28 -12.65 -14.49
CA PHE A 95 1.14 -11.83 -15.69
C PHE A 95 2.42 -11.04 -16.00
N GLN A 96 3.03 -10.43 -15.00
CA GLN A 96 4.28 -9.68 -15.16
C GLN A 96 5.43 -10.59 -15.63
N GLU A 97 5.49 -11.82 -15.10
CA GLU A 97 6.49 -12.81 -15.54
C GLU A 97 6.23 -13.28 -16.99
N TRP A 98 4.97 -13.47 -17.33
CA TRP A 98 4.59 -13.85 -18.69
C TRP A 98 4.92 -12.76 -19.73
N LEU A 99 4.84 -11.48 -19.39
CA LEU A 99 5.11 -10.35 -20.30
C LEU A 99 6.49 -10.38 -20.92
N VAL A 100 7.48 -11.01 -20.30
CA VAL A 100 8.86 -11.13 -20.81
C VAL A 100 9.08 -12.36 -21.67
N THR A 101 8.04 -13.15 -21.90
CA THR A 101 8.10 -14.33 -22.78
C THR A 101 7.91 -13.96 -24.25
N GLU A 102 8.37 -14.84 -25.14
CA GLU A 102 8.14 -14.68 -26.58
C GLU A 102 6.64 -14.71 -26.91
N GLU A 103 5.86 -15.53 -26.22
CA GLU A 103 4.42 -15.62 -26.42
C GLU A 103 3.72 -14.26 -26.22
N ALA A 104 4.14 -13.49 -25.25
CA ALA A 104 3.57 -12.16 -24.99
C ALA A 104 3.80 -11.15 -26.12
N SER A 105 4.82 -11.37 -26.96
CA SER A 105 5.06 -10.56 -28.16
C SER A 105 4.14 -10.92 -29.33
N GLN A 106 3.47 -12.05 -29.26
CA GLN A 106 2.69 -12.62 -30.36
C GLN A 106 1.19 -12.69 -30.07
N THR A 107 0.79 -12.69 -28.82
CA THR A 107 -0.63 -12.88 -28.43
C THR A 107 -1.00 -12.04 -27.22
N THR A 108 -2.30 -11.84 -27.04
CA THR A 108 -2.88 -11.15 -25.89
C THR A 108 -3.54 -12.17 -24.98
N LYS A 109 -3.30 -12.06 -23.67
CA LYS A 109 -3.90 -12.92 -22.66
C LYS A 109 -4.45 -12.10 -21.49
N SER A 110 -5.34 -12.73 -20.73
CA SER A 110 -5.82 -12.23 -19.45
C SER A 110 -5.51 -13.21 -18.33
N PHE A 111 -5.26 -12.67 -17.15
CA PHE A 111 -4.99 -13.41 -15.91
C PHE A 111 -5.89 -12.81 -14.82
N GLU A 112 -6.54 -13.67 -14.06
CA GLU A 112 -7.31 -13.33 -12.85
C GLU A 112 -6.48 -13.58 -11.59
#